data_e82a78c58d70dac912760851ef8d8051
#
_entry.id   e82a78c58d70dac912760851ef8d8051
#
_cell.length_a   1.000
_cell.length_b   1.000
_cell.length_c   1.000
_cell.angle_alpha   90.00
_cell.angle_beta   90.00
_cell.angle_gamma   90.00
#
_symmetry.space_group_name_H-M   'P 1'
#
loop_
_entity.id
_entity.type
_entity.pdbx_description
1 polymer ?
#
loop_
_entity_poly.entity_id
_entity_poly.type
_entity_poly.pdbx_seq_one_letter_code
_entity_poly.pdbx_strand_id
1 'polypeptide(L)'
;VVLMVTKEEVENVVKSVVDEKFIRSIEVDDKGNVTVTLAKDTPDIDNVLIKLHSEIGKLKGVGLITVNREREVKESEENVEVTEELVMEKLKEVMDPEIGVDVVNLGLIYDVKVNPDNTVYVKMTLTTPGCPLTMWILRAVEDKILEIPSVKDAEIELTFDPPWTPDRISPEYKKKLGLY
;
A
#
# COMPACT_ATOMS: atom_id res chain seq x y z
N VAL A 1 -37.60 9.44 -0.71
CA VAL A 1 -36.87 8.47 -1.56
C VAL A 1 -35.49 9.06 -1.78
N VAL A 2 -34.46 8.51 -1.14
CA VAL A 2 -33.07 8.89 -1.41
C VAL A 2 -32.74 8.32 -2.79
N LEU A 3 -32.57 9.20 -3.77
CA LEU A 3 -32.09 8.83 -5.09
C LEU A 3 -30.65 8.35 -4.91
N MET A 4 -30.43 7.05 -4.94
CA MET A 4 -29.10 6.46 -4.98
C MET A 4 -28.58 6.50 -6.41
N VAL A 5 -27.27 6.73 -6.55
CA VAL A 5 -26.61 6.66 -7.84
C VAL A 5 -26.76 5.25 -8.40
N THR A 6 -27.03 5.14 -9.68
CA THR A 6 -27.12 3.84 -10.37
C THR A 6 -25.79 3.49 -11.02
N LYS A 7 -25.53 2.19 -11.17
CA LYS A 7 -24.33 1.71 -11.86
C LYS A 7 -24.24 2.27 -13.29
N GLU A 8 -25.37 2.38 -13.99
CA GLU A 8 -25.44 2.91 -15.35
C GLU A 8 -25.02 4.38 -15.44
N GLU A 9 -25.45 5.19 -14.48
CA GLU A 9 -25.01 6.62 -14.41
C GLU A 9 -23.50 6.74 -14.20
N VAL A 10 -22.94 5.91 -13.32
CA VAL A 10 -21.49 5.86 -13.09
C VAL A 10 -20.75 5.37 -14.33
N GLU A 11 -21.21 4.31 -14.97
CA GLU A 11 -20.62 3.78 -16.21
C GLU A 11 -20.55 4.84 -17.32
N ASN A 12 -21.62 5.59 -17.51
CA ASN A 12 -21.68 6.66 -18.52
C ASN A 12 -20.65 7.74 -18.23
N VAL A 13 -20.50 8.14 -16.97
CA VAL A 13 -19.51 9.13 -16.55
C VAL A 13 -18.08 8.60 -16.72
N VAL A 14 -17.81 7.36 -16.29
CA VAL A 14 -16.50 6.74 -16.41
C VAL A 14 -16.06 6.62 -17.86
N LYS A 15 -16.97 6.17 -18.75
CA LYS A 15 -16.72 6.05 -20.20
C LYS A 15 -16.53 7.40 -20.89
N SER A 16 -17.02 8.49 -20.32
CA SER A 16 -16.76 9.84 -20.84
C SER A 16 -15.38 10.39 -20.51
N VAL A 17 -14.75 9.85 -19.47
CA VAL A 17 -13.43 10.27 -18.98
C VAL A 17 -12.32 9.34 -19.45
N VAL A 18 -12.61 8.05 -19.54
CA VAL A 18 -11.64 6.98 -19.85
C VAL A 18 -12.18 6.10 -20.95
N ASP A 19 -11.32 5.74 -21.90
CA ASP A 19 -11.65 4.79 -22.94
C ASP A 19 -12.01 3.42 -22.33
N GLU A 20 -13.10 2.82 -22.80
CA GLU A 20 -13.67 1.57 -22.27
C GLU A 20 -12.65 0.42 -22.16
N LYS A 21 -11.66 0.38 -23.07
CA LYS A 21 -10.58 -0.62 -23.04
C LYS A 21 -9.71 -0.58 -21.78
N PHE A 22 -9.66 0.57 -21.09
CA PHE A 22 -8.92 0.74 -19.84
C PHE A 22 -9.76 0.54 -18.59
N ILE A 23 -11.06 0.27 -18.72
CA ILE A 23 -11.96 0.02 -17.60
C ILE A 23 -12.00 -1.49 -17.33
N ARG A 24 -11.69 -1.92 -16.10
CA ARG A 24 -11.73 -3.32 -15.69
C ARG A 24 -13.01 -3.67 -14.93
N SER A 25 -13.37 -2.86 -13.95
CA SER A 25 -14.63 -3.03 -13.23
C SER A 25 -15.19 -1.71 -12.74
N ILE A 26 -16.51 -1.66 -12.59
CA ILE A 26 -17.24 -0.57 -11.95
C ILE A 26 -18.26 -1.22 -11.03
N GLU A 27 -18.18 -0.89 -9.76
CA GLU A 27 -19.06 -1.41 -8.72
C GLU A 27 -19.72 -0.25 -7.98
N VAL A 28 -20.99 -0.41 -7.66
CA VAL A 28 -21.76 0.54 -6.84
C VAL A 28 -22.51 -0.28 -5.80
N ASP A 29 -22.30 0.05 -4.53
CA ASP A 29 -22.94 -0.65 -3.43
C ASP A 29 -24.28 -0.01 -3.04
N ASP A 30 -24.99 -0.66 -2.12
CA ASP A 30 -26.31 -0.22 -1.63
C ASP A 30 -26.28 1.11 -0.87
N LYS A 31 -25.08 1.63 -0.57
CA LYS A 31 -24.86 2.92 0.12
C LYS A 31 -24.45 4.02 -0.84
N GLY A 32 -24.37 3.72 -2.14
CA GLY A 32 -23.93 4.64 -3.17
C GLY A 32 -22.40 4.79 -3.24
N ASN A 33 -21.62 3.92 -2.58
CA ASN A 33 -20.16 3.93 -2.73
C ASN A 33 -19.79 3.36 -4.10
N VAL A 34 -18.88 4.02 -4.77
CA VAL A 34 -18.45 3.69 -6.13
C VAL A 34 -17.00 3.22 -6.10
N THR A 35 -16.76 2.04 -6.67
CA THR A 35 -15.40 1.53 -6.89
C THR A 35 -15.17 1.35 -8.39
N VAL A 36 -14.14 2.01 -8.90
CA VAL A 36 -13.72 1.89 -10.30
C VAL A 36 -12.32 1.32 -10.33
N THR A 37 -12.11 0.26 -11.10
CA THR A 37 -10.77 -0.31 -11.34
C THR A 37 -10.36 -0.08 -12.78
N LEU A 38 -9.21 0.56 -12.97
CA LEU A 38 -8.64 0.90 -14.27
C LEU A 38 -7.47 -0.03 -14.61
N ALA A 39 -7.23 -0.22 -15.90
CA ALA A 39 -6.09 -0.96 -16.41
C ALA A 39 -4.77 -0.30 -16.01
N LYS A 40 -3.73 -1.11 -15.85
CA LYS A 40 -2.37 -0.64 -15.48
C LYS A 40 -1.75 0.30 -16.50
N ASP A 41 -2.09 0.12 -17.76
CA ASP A 41 -1.58 0.88 -18.92
C ASP A 41 -2.45 2.09 -19.28
N THR A 42 -3.36 2.49 -18.39
CA THR A 42 -4.17 3.69 -18.56
C THR A 42 -3.25 4.92 -18.68
N PRO A 43 -3.29 5.62 -19.83
CA PRO A 43 -2.45 6.80 -20.02
C PRO A 43 -2.90 7.94 -19.09
N ASP A 44 -1.95 8.74 -18.64
CA ASP A 44 -2.19 9.93 -17.80
C ASP A 44 -3.06 9.64 -16.57
N ILE A 45 -2.76 8.54 -15.89
CA ILE A 45 -3.57 7.98 -14.81
C ILE A 45 -3.89 9.00 -13.72
N ASP A 46 -2.95 9.89 -13.38
CA ASP A 46 -3.13 10.87 -12.30
C ASP A 46 -4.23 11.88 -12.64
N ASN A 47 -4.24 12.40 -13.87
CA ASN A 47 -5.29 13.28 -14.35
C ASN A 47 -6.64 12.55 -14.50
N VAL A 48 -6.60 11.30 -14.92
CA VAL A 48 -7.79 10.45 -15.02
C VAL A 48 -8.41 10.23 -13.64
N LEU A 49 -7.62 9.93 -12.62
CA LEU A 49 -8.09 9.78 -11.24
C LEU A 49 -8.77 11.06 -10.73
N ILE A 50 -8.15 12.21 -10.93
CA ILE A 50 -8.71 13.51 -10.53
C ILE A 50 -10.04 13.78 -11.23
N LYS A 51 -10.09 13.56 -12.54
CA LYS A 51 -11.31 13.77 -13.34
C LYS A 51 -12.43 12.80 -12.90
N LEU A 52 -12.13 11.54 -12.69
CA LEU A 52 -13.13 10.56 -12.25
C LEU A 52 -13.71 10.94 -10.90
N HIS A 53 -12.90 11.32 -9.92
CA HIS A 53 -13.37 11.79 -8.64
C HIS A 53 -14.27 13.03 -8.78
N SER A 54 -13.88 13.99 -9.62
CA SER A 54 -14.65 15.20 -9.87
C SER A 54 -15.99 14.92 -10.56
N GLU A 55 -15.99 14.13 -11.61
CA GLU A 55 -17.20 13.86 -12.41
C GLU A 55 -18.18 12.92 -11.72
N ILE A 56 -17.69 11.85 -11.07
CA ILE A 56 -18.53 10.94 -10.28
C ILE A 56 -19.10 11.67 -9.06
N GLY A 57 -18.32 12.54 -8.42
CA GLY A 57 -18.78 13.33 -7.27
C GLY A 57 -19.91 14.32 -7.58
N LYS A 58 -20.19 14.63 -8.85
CA LYS A 58 -21.32 15.46 -9.28
C LYS A 58 -22.64 14.70 -9.33
N LEU A 59 -22.60 13.37 -9.36
CA LEU A 59 -23.81 12.54 -9.37
C LEU A 59 -24.50 12.59 -8.01
N LYS A 60 -25.82 12.63 -8.02
CA LYS A 60 -26.61 12.64 -6.78
C LYS A 60 -26.64 11.27 -6.15
N GLY A 61 -26.42 11.21 -4.84
CA GLY A 61 -26.48 9.96 -4.07
C GLY A 61 -25.22 9.13 -4.08
N VAL A 62 -24.09 9.71 -4.54
CA VAL A 62 -22.76 9.11 -4.44
C VAL A 62 -22.24 9.22 -3.00
N GLY A 63 -21.76 8.09 -2.47
CA GLY A 63 -21.06 8.01 -1.19
C GLY A 63 -19.53 8.14 -1.36
N LEU A 64 -18.79 7.16 -0.90
CA LEU A 64 -17.33 7.10 -1.07
C LEU A 64 -16.97 6.74 -2.51
N ILE A 65 -16.00 7.45 -3.07
CA ILE A 65 -15.45 7.13 -4.40
C ILE A 65 -14.06 6.54 -4.21
N THR A 66 -13.86 5.32 -4.69
CA THR A 66 -12.57 4.64 -4.71
C THR A 66 -12.19 4.35 -6.15
N VAL A 67 -11.06 4.87 -6.61
CA VAL A 67 -10.53 4.54 -7.93
C VAL A 67 -9.22 3.78 -7.75
N ASN A 68 -9.22 2.52 -8.19
CA ASN A 68 -8.09 1.62 -8.12
C ASN A 68 -7.43 1.50 -9.50
N ARG A 69 -6.13 1.32 -9.51
CA ARG A 69 -5.39 0.85 -10.68
C ARG A 69 -5.24 -0.67 -10.58
N GLU A 70 -5.47 -1.35 -11.70
CA GLU A 70 -5.16 -2.78 -11.80
C GLU A 70 -3.71 -3.00 -11.37
N ARG A 71 -3.52 -3.67 -10.24
CA ARG A 71 -2.19 -4.11 -9.82
C ARG A 71 -1.81 -5.27 -10.72
N GLU A 72 -0.56 -5.30 -11.18
CA GLU A 72 -0.04 -6.53 -11.76
C GLU A 72 -0.13 -7.61 -10.71
N VAL A 73 -1.13 -8.48 -10.83
CA VAL A 73 -0.92 -9.83 -10.38
C VAL A 73 0.11 -10.37 -11.38
N LYS A 74 1.39 -10.29 -11.01
CA LYS A 74 2.40 -11.05 -11.72
C LYS A 74 1.98 -12.50 -11.55
N GLU A 75 1.30 -13.05 -12.55
CA GLU A 75 1.26 -14.48 -12.80
C GLU A 75 2.69 -14.89 -13.20
N SER A 76 3.64 -14.69 -12.28
CA SER A 76 4.85 -15.46 -12.31
C SER A 76 4.48 -16.80 -11.73
N GLU A 77 4.49 -17.82 -12.56
CA GLU A 77 4.34 -19.24 -12.20
C GLU A 77 5.46 -19.74 -11.25
N GLU A 78 6.19 -18.85 -10.60
CA GLU A 78 7.02 -19.18 -9.47
C GLU A 78 6.13 -19.10 -8.22
N ASN A 79 5.69 -20.28 -7.80
CA ASN A 79 5.07 -20.48 -6.50
C ASN A 79 6.16 -20.25 -5.43
N VAL A 80 6.53 -18.97 -5.24
CA VAL A 80 7.49 -18.57 -4.23
C VAL A 80 6.78 -18.70 -2.90
N GLU A 81 7.23 -19.63 -2.08
CA GLU A 81 6.78 -19.73 -0.70
C GLU A 81 7.14 -18.43 0.03
N VAL A 82 6.14 -17.71 0.49
CA VAL A 82 6.34 -16.49 1.26
C VAL A 82 6.75 -16.89 2.68
N THR A 83 7.99 -16.56 3.05
CA THR A 83 8.53 -16.82 4.39
C THR A 83 8.83 -15.53 5.11
N GLU A 84 8.91 -15.59 6.44
CA GLU A 84 9.29 -14.45 7.26
C GLU A 84 10.70 -13.94 6.90
N GLU A 85 11.63 -14.87 6.58
CA GLU A 85 12.97 -14.53 6.13
C GLU A 85 12.96 -13.75 4.82
N LEU A 86 12.11 -14.16 3.85
CA LEU A 86 11.99 -13.46 2.57
C LEU A 86 11.44 -12.05 2.78
N VAL A 87 10.46 -11.89 3.67
CA VAL A 87 9.92 -10.57 4.03
C VAL A 87 11.01 -9.71 4.66
N MET A 88 11.78 -10.24 5.60
CA MET A 88 12.88 -9.53 6.25
C MET A 88 13.96 -9.11 5.25
N GLU A 89 14.32 -9.96 4.29
CA GLU A 89 15.27 -9.60 3.22
C GLU A 89 14.76 -8.44 2.36
N LYS A 90 13.48 -8.47 2.00
CA LYS A 90 12.85 -7.37 1.27
C LYS A 90 12.83 -6.06 2.06
N LEU A 91 12.59 -6.12 3.35
CA LEU A 91 12.58 -4.95 4.22
C LEU A 91 13.95 -4.28 4.39
N LYS A 92 15.07 -4.99 4.15
CA LYS A 92 16.40 -4.40 4.08
C LYS A 92 16.58 -3.40 2.92
N GLU A 93 15.70 -3.40 1.96
CA GLU A 93 15.68 -2.41 0.87
C GLU A 93 15.05 -1.07 1.30
N VAL A 94 14.34 -1.03 2.42
CA VAL A 94 13.73 0.20 2.96
C VAL A 94 14.72 0.92 3.84
N MET A 95 15.20 2.07 3.38
CA MET A 95 16.19 2.89 4.08
C MET A 95 15.49 4.00 4.87
N ASP A 96 15.92 4.18 6.13
CA ASP A 96 15.56 5.38 6.89
C ASP A 96 16.34 6.57 6.32
N PRO A 97 15.65 7.59 5.76
CA PRO A 97 16.32 8.71 5.10
C PRO A 97 17.07 9.64 6.07
N GLU A 98 16.75 9.59 7.36
CA GLU A 98 17.40 10.43 8.38
C GLU A 98 18.72 9.82 8.85
N ILE A 99 18.80 8.49 8.94
CA ILE A 99 19.95 7.78 9.48
C ILE A 99 20.79 7.12 8.37
N GLY A 100 20.16 6.79 7.22
CA GLY A 100 20.81 6.12 6.09
C GLY A 100 21.11 4.64 6.35
N VAL A 101 20.34 4.00 7.21
CA VAL A 101 20.39 2.56 7.52
C VAL A 101 19.02 1.98 7.25
N ASP A 102 18.97 0.71 6.81
CA ASP A 102 17.71 0.04 6.57
C ASP A 102 16.92 -0.25 7.85
N VAL A 103 15.62 -0.36 7.72
CA VAL A 103 14.69 -0.52 8.87
C VAL A 103 14.93 -1.81 9.66
N VAL A 104 15.48 -2.85 9.05
CA VAL A 104 15.80 -4.12 9.70
C VAL A 104 17.03 -3.98 10.59
N ASN A 105 18.13 -3.41 10.05
CA ASN A 105 19.36 -3.21 10.79
C ASN A 105 19.25 -2.11 11.85
N LEU A 106 18.34 -1.15 11.68
CA LEU A 106 17.96 -0.21 12.74
C LEU A 106 17.23 -0.84 13.91
N GLY A 107 16.72 -2.08 13.75
CA GLY A 107 15.92 -2.73 14.77
C GLY A 107 14.51 -2.15 14.90
N LEU A 108 13.97 -1.58 13.82
CA LEU A 108 12.62 -1.02 13.78
C LEU A 108 11.53 -2.07 13.61
N ILE A 109 11.88 -3.27 13.12
CA ILE A 109 10.93 -4.36 12.91
C ILE A 109 10.88 -5.21 14.17
N TYR A 110 9.70 -5.29 14.80
CA TYR A 110 9.49 -6.00 16.05
C TYR A 110 8.95 -7.42 15.84
N ASP A 111 8.05 -7.59 14.89
CA ASP A 111 7.44 -8.88 14.57
C ASP A 111 7.08 -8.95 13.09
N VAL A 112 7.19 -10.12 12.51
CA VAL A 112 6.77 -10.42 11.13
C VAL A 112 6.03 -11.74 11.17
N LYS A 113 4.85 -11.78 10.57
CA LYS A 113 4.04 -12.99 10.43
C LYS A 113 3.55 -13.13 9.00
N VAL A 114 3.67 -14.32 8.47
CA VAL A 114 3.10 -14.70 7.18
C VAL A 114 1.93 -15.63 7.44
N ASN A 115 0.74 -15.21 7.02
CA ASN A 115 -0.47 -16.01 7.17
C ASN A 115 -0.60 -17.05 6.05
N PRO A 116 -1.36 -18.15 6.26
CA PRO A 116 -1.54 -19.20 5.25
C PRO A 116 -2.19 -18.74 3.94
N ASP A 117 -2.86 -17.59 3.96
CA ASP A 117 -3.48 -16.94 2.80
C ASP A 117 -2.53 -16.01 2.03
N ASN A 118 -1.23 -16.01 2.40
CA ASN A 118 -0.19 -15.13 1.87
C ASN A 118 -0.42 -13.62 2.17
N THR A 119 -1.13 -13.31 3.23
CA THR A 119 -1.10 -11.96 3.82
C THR A 119 0.06 -11.85 4.80
N VAL A 120 0.70 -10.69 4.85
CA VAL A 120 1.86 -10.43 5.71
C VAL A 120 1.49 -9.38 6.74
N TYR A 121 1.74 -9.69 8.01
CA TYR A 121 1.62 -8.75 9.10
C TYR A 121 3.01 -8.35 9.60
N VAL A 122 3.25 -7.05 9.73
CA VAL A 122 4.50 -6.50 10.26
C VAL A 122 4.20 -5.53 11.39
N LYS A 123 4.81 -5.80 12.55
CA LYS A 123 4.80 -4.88 13.69
C LYS A 123 6.12 -4.13 13.74
N MET A 124 6.08 -2.82 13.68
CA MET A 124 7.27 -2.00 13.64
C MET A 124 7.14 -0.73 14.48
N THR A 125 8.28 -0.11 14.73
CA THR A 125 8.39 1.21 15.38
C THR A 125 9.17 2.19 14.51
N LEU A 126 9.33 3.39 15.01
CA LEU A 126 10.19 4.43 14.44
C LEU A 126 11.15 4.96 15.52
N THR A 127 12.24 5.60 15.08
CA THR A 127 13.24 6.16 15.97
C THR A 127 12.72 7.31 16.83
N THR A 128 11.72 8.04 16.31
CA THR A 128 11.11 9.18 17.01
C THR A 128 9.59 9.18 16.81
N PRO A 129 8.78 9.26 17.87
CA PRO A 129 7.32 9.48 17.74
C PRO A 129 7.03 10.82 17.06
N GLY A 130 6.05 10.83 16.14
CA GLY A 130 5.63 12.05 15.47
C GLY A 130 6.55 12.52 14.33
N CYS A 131 7.45 11.65 13.86
CA CYS A 131 8.28 11.95 12.67
C CYS A 131 7.38 12.29 11.46
N PRO A 132 7.64 13.39 10.73
CA PRO A 132 6.89 13.76 9.54
C PRO A 132 6.96 12.70 8.43
N LEU A 133 8.02 11.90 8.43
CA LEU A 133 8.26 10.84 7.45
C LEU A 133 7.58 9.50 7.80
N THR A 134 6.85 9.45 8.92
CA THR A 134 6.17 8.22 9.39
C THR A 134 5.38 7.56 8.27
N MET A 135 4.48 8.30 7.62
CA MET A 135 3.63 7.76 6.57
C MET A 135 4.41 7.30 5.34
N TRP A 136 5.53 7.97 5.06
CA TRP A 136 6.40 7.58 3.95
C TRP A 136 7.10 6.25 4.23
N ILE A 137 7.64 6.08 5.45
CA ILE A 137 8.32 4.82 5.84
C ILE A 137 7.31 3.65 5.86
N LEU A 138 6.12 3.84 6.43
CA LEU A 138 5.09 2.80 6.48
C LEU A 138 4.67 2.36 5.08
N ARG A 139 4.47 3.31 4.16
CA ARG A 139 4.16 3.00 2.76
C ARG A 139 5.31 2.30 2.05
N ALA A 140 6.56 2.74 2.27
CA ALA A 140 7.72 2.09 1.68
C ALA A 140 7.86 0.64 2.15
N VAL A 141 7.55 0.35 3.41
CA VAL A 141 7.51 -1.02 3.97
C VAL A 141 6.40 -1.83 3.31
N GLU A 142 5.19 -1.30 3.24
CA GLU A 142 4.04 -1.94 2.59
C GLU A 142 4.33 -2.26 1.11
N ASP A 143 4.82 -1.26 0.36
CA ASP A 143 5.12 -1.41 -1.06
C ASP A 143 6.19 -2.49 -1.30
N LYS A 144 7.23 -2.54 -0.47
CA LYS A 144 8.28 -3.56 -0.57
C LYS A 144 7.79 -4.97 -0.29
N ILE A 145 6.90 -5.13 0.67
CA ILE A 145 6.27 -6.43 0.96
C ILE A 145 5.39 -6.86 -0.21
N LEU A 146 4.62 -5.94 -0.78
CA LEU A 146 3.74 -6.20 -1.93
C LEU A 146 4.51 -6.47 -3.23
N GLU A 147 5.80 -6.13 -3.32
CA GLU A 147 6.68 -6.55 -4.43
C GLU A 147 6.99 -8.05 -4.41
N ILE A 148 6.85 -8.73 -3.27
CA ILE A 148 7.11 -10.17 -3.16
C ILE A 148 6.04 -10.93 -3.95
N PRO A 149 6.42 -11.78 -4.91
CA PRO A 149 5.47 -12.63 -5.62
C PRO A 149 4.65 -13.47 -4.63
N SER A 150 3.39 -13.68 -4.91
CA SER A 150 2.42 -14.42 -4.09
C SER A 150 1.91 -13.70 -2.83
N VAL A 151 2.48 -12.58 -2.38
CA VAL A 151 1.88 -11.78 -1.31
C VAL A 151 0.63 -11.10 -1.81
N LYS A 152 -0.49 -11.30 -1.11
CA LYS A 152 -1.79 -10.74 -1.47
C LYS A 152 -2.05 -9.39 -0.83
N ASP A 153 -1.64 -9.23 0.43
CA ASP A 153 -1.84 -8.01 1.19
C ASP A 153 -0.79 -7.88 2.30
N ALA A 154 -0.57 -6.66 2.77
CA ALA A 154 0.34 -6.36 3.86
C ALA A 154 -0.31 -5.43 4.88
N GLU A 155 -0.29 -5.84 6.13
CA GLU A 155 -0.78 -5.05 7.26
C GLU A 155 0.41 -4.58 8.09
N ILE A 156 0.54 -3.27 8.29
CA ILE A 156 1.62 -2.67 9.06
C ILE A 156 1.07 -2.06 10.34
N GLU A 157 1.47 -2.61 11.48
CA GLU A 157 1.15 -2.06 12.81
C GLU A 157 2.31 -1.20 13.30
N LEU A 158 2.06 0.09 13.53
CA LEU A 158 3.01 0.99 14.17
C LEU A 158 2.82 0.98 15.69
N THR A 159 3.90 0.71 16.43
CA THR A 159 3.90 0.75 17.90
C THR A 159 5.11 1.54 18.41
N PHE A 160 4.97 2.13 19.59
CA PHE A 160 6.07 2.76 20.34
C PHE A 160 6.29 2.10 21.69
N ASP A 161 5.79 0.87 21.85
CA ASP A 161 5.96 0.06 23.05
C ASP A 161 6.48 -1.35 22.67
N PRO A 162 7.71 -1.69 23.10
CA PRO A 162 8.69 -0.85 23.79
C PRO A 162 9.28 0.26 22.89
N PRO A 163 9.72 1.38 23.46
CA PRO A 163 10.33 2.47 22.66
C PRO A 163 11.64 2.00 22.02
N TRP A 164 11.91 2.50 20.82
CA TRP A 164 13.17 2.23 20.15
C TRP A 164 14.35 2.88 20.88
N THR A 165 15.47 2.18 20.92
CA THR A 165 16.75 2.69 21.42
C THR A 165 17.86 2.30 20.45
N PRO A 166 19.00 3.07 20.42
CA PRO A 166 20.16 2.73 19.59
C PRO A 166 20.76 1.35 19.86
N ASP A 167 20.45 0.74 20.99
CA ASP A 167 20.89 -0.62 21.33
C ASP A 167 20.30 -1.69 20.41
N ARG A 168 19.19 -1.38 19.74
CA ARG A 168 18.53 -2.26 18.76
C ARG A 168 19.21 -2.27 17.40
N ILE A 169 20.10 -1.33 17.12
CA ILE A 169 20.88 -1.30 15.87
C ILE A 169 21.79 -2.52 15.85
N SER A 170 21.87 -3.18 14.69
CA SER A 170 22.73 -4.34 14.52
C SER A 170 24.22 -3.99 14.82
N PRO A 171 25.00 -4.95 15.39
CA PRO A 171 26.40 -4.67 15.78
C PRO A 171 27.27 -4.17 14.63
N GLU A 172 27.01 -4.62 13.41
CA GLU A 172 27.74 -4.20 12.21
C GLU A 172 27.53 -2.70 11.94
N TYR A 173 26.26 -2.26 12.01
CA TYR A 173 25.91 -0.86 11.76
C TYR A 173 26.26 0.05 12.93
N LYS A 174 26.25 -0.46 14.16
CA LYS A 174 26.80 0.29 15.31
C LYS A 174 28.24 0.70 15.07
N LYS A 175 29.07 -0.21 14.55
CA LYS A 175 30.46 0.08 14.19
C LYS A 175 30.57 1.13 13.09
N LYS A 176 29.75 1.02 12.03
CA LYS A 176 29.73 1.99 10.93
C LYS A 176 29.32 3.40 11.37
N LEU A 177 28.40 3.48 12.33
CA LEU A 177 27.90 4.74 12.88
C LEU A 177 28.75 5.29 14.03
N GLY A 178 29.80 4.57 14.48
CA GLY A 178 30.64 4.98 15.59
C GLY A 178 29.96 4.91 16.96
N LEU A 179 28.92 4.09 17.07
CA LEU A 179 28.19 3.84 18.33
C LEU A 179 28.78 2.59 19.00
N TYR A 180 29.59 2.76 20.03
CA TYR A 180 30.19 1.67 20.82
C TYR A 180 29.52 1.59 22.18
#